data_bf1dfd3ac293b3a94e7944b62a2bf947
#
_entry.id   bf1dfd3ac293b3a94e7944b62a2bf947
#
_cell.length_a   1.000
_cell.length_b   1.000
_cell.length_c   1.000
_cell.angle_alpha   90.00
_cell.angle_beta   90.00
_cell.angle_gamma   90.00
#
_symmetry.space_group_name_H-M   'P 1'
#
loop_
_entity.id
_entity.type
_entity.pdbx_description
1 polymer ?
#
loop_
_entity_poly.entity_id
_entity_poly.type
_entity_poly.pdbx_seq_one_letter_code
_entity_poly.pdbx_strand_id
1 'polypeptide(L)'
;MEQNRYSILLVDDEPEIRELISDFLTEDEGYRVVGACCGQEALEILERDNFDLILSDINMPGMKGFDLLKEVRGRYPDIKRVLITAYNVEDYLDLALHHDIGNIFVKTTPFNFAELSIVLQNLLEGSIFGLERYFSESTAVHKTNIFRSTCLELNAQRIVSVLNDSERAKRLELVVVELLTNAIFYGVMNKSPEKKDTWDHNFELSEEKAVEVSIAADSEKYAVSVVDRGGRLKKNDVLYWLHRQIAQDENGMPLGLFDSHGRGLFIARRYIDRLIINIYKNRMTEVIIVNYLNNAHNGFKPLYINEI
;
A
#
# COMPACT_ATOMS: atom_id res chain seq x y z
N MET A 1 -33.51 10.50 2.98
CA MET A 1 -32.23 10.45 3.68
C MET A 1 -31.58 9.17 3.23
N GLU A 2 -30.56 9.24 2.37
CA GLU A 2 -29.75 8.07 2.06
C GLU A 2 -29.10 7.63 3.36
N GLN A 3 -29.28 6.36 3.69
CA GLN A 3 -28.68 5.75 4.86
C GLN A 3 -27.17 5.72 4.60
N ASN A 4 -26.36 6.35 5.45
CA ASN A 4 -24.91 6.33 5.33
C ASN A 4 -24.44 4.89 5.19
N ARG A 5 -23.79 4.59 4.07
CA ARG A 5 -23.47 3.21 3.66
C ARG A 5 -22.47 2.54 4.62
N TYR A 6 -21.56 3.32 5.22
CA TYR A 6 -20.53 2.83 6.12
C TYR A 6 -20.36 3.74 7.34
N SER A 7 -19.90 3.13 8.45
CA SER A 7 -19.64 3.81 9.72
C SER A 7 -18.16 3.75 10.07
N ILE A 8 -17.56 4.90 10.37
CA ILE A 8 -16.14 5.05 10.67
C ILE A 8 -15.96 5.60 12.08
N LEU A 9 -15.13 4.96 12.90
CA LEU A 9 -14.64 5.49 14.15
C LEU A 9 -13.30 6.20 13.91
N LEU A 10 -13.28 7.50 14.08
CA LEU A 10 -12.08 8.34 13.92
C LEU A 10 -11.49 8.68 15.28
N VAL A 11 -10.24 8.29 15.51
CA VAL A 11 -9.56 8.48 16.81
C VAL A 11 -8.32 9.32 16.60
N ASP A 12 -8.33 10.52 17.17
CA ASP A 12 -7.22 11.48 17.05
C ASP A 12 -7.28 12.43 18.26
N ASP A 13 -6.18 12.69 18.94
CA ASP A 13 -6.16 13.57 20.11
C ASP A 13 -6.14 15.05 19.73
N GLU A 14 -5.79 15.39 18.48
CA GLU A 14 -5.82 16.74 17.95
C GLU A 14 -7.25 17.11 17.47
N PRO A 15 -7.99 18.03 18.17
CA PRO A 15 -9.38 18.34 17.82
C PRO A 15 -9.54 18.87 16.39
N GLU A 16 -8.61 19.73 15.95
CA GLU A 16 -8.66 20.38 14.63
C GLU A 16 -8.49 19.35 13.49
N ILE A 17 -7.59 18.39 13.68
CA ILE A 17 -7.37 17.30 12.70
C ILE A 17 -8.57 16.37 12.69
N ARG A 18 -9.11 16.04 13.86
CA ARG A 18 -10.28 15.19 13.98
C ARG A 18 -11.51 15.81 13.31
N GLU A 19 -11.75 17.12 13.54
CA GLU A 19 -12.83 17.87 12.90
C GLU A 19 -12.63 17.89 11.36
N LEU A 20 -11.45 18.29 10.89
CA LEU A 20 -11.12 18.37 9.47
C LEU A 20 -11.36 17.04 8.71
N ILE A 21 -10.92 15.93 9.29
CA ILE A 21 -11.11 14.60 8.67
C ILE A 21 -12.58 14.17 8.78
N SER A 22 -13.22 14.44 9.91
CA SER A 22 -14.63 14.09 10.12
C SER A 22 -15.54 14.81 9.13
N ASP A 23 -15.34 16.11 8.91
CA ASP A 23 -16.12 16.92 7.99
C ASP A 23 -15.98 16.38 6.56
N PHE A 24 -14.75 16.16 6.11
CA PHE A 24 -14.49 15.57 4.78
C PHE A 24 -15.19 14.21 4.61
N LEU A 25 -15.02 13.30 5.56
CA LEU A 25 -15.60 11.96 5.45
C LEU A 25 -17.13 11.97 5.53
N THR A 26 -17.72 12.95 6.21
CA THR A 26 -19.17 13.06 6.35
C THR A 26 -19.80 13.82 5.20
N GLU A 27 -19.25 14.98 4.83
CA GLU A 27 -19.85 15.88 3.84
C GLU A 27 -19.54 15.49 2.40
N ASP A 28 -18.27 15.11 2.12
CA ASP A 28 -17.83 14.78 0.77
C ASP A 28 -18.03 13.29 0.42
N GLU A 29 -17.79 12.39 1.38
CA GLU A 29 -17.85 10.93 1.16
C GLU A 29 -19.16 10.29 1.64
N GLY A 30 -19.96 10.98 2.46
CA GLY A 30 -21.26 10.50 2.95
C GLY A 30 -21.16 9.35 3.95
N TYR A 31 -20.04 9.22 4.69
CA TYR A 31 -19.91 8.22 5.75
C TYR A 31 -20.51 8.72 7.06
N ARG A 32 -20.96 7.79 7.90
CA ARG A 32 -21.24 8.09 9.29
C ARG A 32 -19.94 8.11 10.07
N VAL A 33 -19.53 9.26 10.61
CA VAL A 33 -18.28 9.38 11.38
C VAL A 33 -18.60 9.66 12.84
N VAL A 34 -17.92 8.93 13.73
CA VAL A 34 -17.93 9.21 15.18
C VAL A 34 -16.49 9.45 15.60
N GLY A 35 -16.24 10.59 16.25
CA GLY A 35 -14.91 10.96 16.74
C GLY A 35 -14.67 10.50 18.18
N ALA A 36 -13.43 10.10 18.47
CA ALA A 36 -12.92 9.86 19.81
C ALA A 36 -11.60 10.61 20.01
N CYS A 37 -11.36 11.19 21.18
CA CYS A 37 -10.14 11.94 21.47
C CYS A 37 -8.98 11.07 22.00
N CYS A 38 -9.23 9.81 22.31
CA CYS A 38 -8.21 8.87 22.78
C CYS A 38 -8.66 7.42 22.63
N GLY A 39 -7.72 6.49 22.80
CA GLY A 39 -8.00 5.06 22.65
C GLY A 39 -9.01 4.53 23.68
N GLN A 40 -9.03 5.05 24.90
CA GLN A 40 -9.99 4.63 25.92
C GLN A 40 -11.43 4.99 25.53
N GLU A 41 -11.67 6.23 25.10
CA GLU A 41 -12.97 6.67 24.60
C GLU A 41 -13.41 5.86 23.38
N ALA A 42 -12.48 5.56 22.47
CA ALA A 42 -12.77 4.74 21.31
C ALA A 42 -13.27 3.33 21.70
N LEU A 43 -12.68 2.69 22.71
CA LEU A 43 -13.14 1.39 23.21
C LEU A 43 -14.53 1.47 23.84
N GLU A 44 -14.83 2.55 24.60
CA GLU A 44 -16.15 2.76 25.19
C GLU A 44 -17.23 2.99 24.12
N ILE A 45 -16.89 3.66 23.02
CA ILE A 45 -17.79 3.87 21.88
C ILE A 45 -18.05 2.53 21.18
N LEU A 46 -17.03 1.70 20.96
CA LEU A 46 -17.15 0.38 20.35
C LEU A 46 -18.01 -0.61 21.15
N GLU A 47 -18.15 -0.41 22.47
CA GLU A 47 -19.05 -1.23 23.30
C GLU A 47 -20.53 -0.89 23.07
N ARG A 48 -20.84 0.29 22.52
CA ARG A 48 -22.21 0.82 22.40
C ARG A 48 -22.69 0.89 20.95
N ASP A 49 -21.76 0.84 20.00
CA ASP A 49 -22.05 1.10 18.60
C ASP A 49 -21.19 0.25 17.66
N ASN A 50 -21.65 0.05 16.43
CA ASN A 50 -20.96 -0.77 15.42
C ASN A 50 -20.31 0.11 14.37
N PHE A 51 -19.12 -0.29 13.92
CA PHE A 51 -18.35 0.39 12.91
C PHE A 51 -17.80 -0.59 11.87
N ASP A 52 -17.66 -0.11 10.64
CA ASP A 52 -17.07 -0.89 9.55
C ASP A 52 -15.54 -0.69 9.50
N LEU A 53 -15.09 0.49 9.95
CA LEU A 53 -13.67 0.87 9.94
C LEU A 53 -13.31 1.73 11.15
N ILE A 54 -12.10 1.53 11.66
CA ILE A 54 -11.44 2.42 12.60
C ILE A 54 -10.22 3.08 11.94
N LEU A 55 -10.15 4.42 11.98
CA LEU A 55 -9.02 5.23 11.58
C LEU A 55 -8.44 5.88 12.84
N SER A 56 -7.22 5.50 13.23
CA SER A 56 -6.63 5.97 14.48
C SER A 56 -5.27 6.63 14.27
N ASP A 57 -5.07 7.77 14.91
CA ASP A 57 -3.70 8.30 15.05
C ASP A 57 -2.81 7.30 15.81
N ILE A 58 -1.51 7.33 15.49
CA ILE A 58 -0.51 6.47 16.15
C ILE A 58 -0.13 7.02 17.52
N ASN A 59 0.11 8.32 17.61
CA ASN A 59 0.82 8.93 18.75
C ASN A 59 -0.08 9.70 19.71
N MET A 60 -1.08 9.09 20.22
CA MET A 60 -1.98 9.68 21.22
C MET A 60 -1.44 9.56 22.65
N PRO A 61 -1.83 10.48 23.56
CA PRO A 61 -1.61 10.33 25.00
C PRO A 61 -2.28 9.05 25.55
N GLY A 62 -1.59 8.37 26.45
CA GLY A 62 -2.09 7.11 27.04
C GLY A 62 -1.98 5.95 26.07
N MET A 63 -3.10 5.39 25.61
CA MET A 63 -3.14 4.26 24.68
C MET A 63 -2.73 4.70 23.28
N LYS A 64 -1.69 4.06 22.73
CA LYS A 64 -1.22 4.31 21.37
C LYS A 64 -2.11 3.64 20.34
N GLY A 65 -2.11 4.17 19.10
CA GLY A 65 -2.93 3.61 18.02
C GLY A 65 -2.67 2.13 17.73
N PHE A 66 -1.44 1.67 17.81
CA PHE A 66 -1.11 0.24 17.64
C PHE A 66 -1.75 -0.63 18.73
N ASP A 67 -1.71 -0.18 19.99
CA ASP A 67 -2.32 -0.90 21.11
C ASP A 67 -3.84 -0.93 20.98
N LEU A 68 -4.45 0.20 20.61
CA LEU A 68 -5.88 0.30 20.32
C LEU A 68 -6.28 -0.69 19.22
N LEU A 69 -5.59 -0.68 18.07
CA LEU A 69 -5.96 -1.55 16.95
C LEU A 69 -5.70 -3.04 17.24
N LYS A 70 -4.78 -3.37 18.15
CA LYS A 70 -4.61 -4.72 18.68
C LYS A 70 -5.83 -5.17 19.49
N GLU A 71 -6.32 -4.33 20.40
CA GLU A 71 -7.53 -4.61 21.18
C GLU A 71 -8.76 -4.76 20.27
N VAL A 72 -8.92 -3.84 19.29
CA VAL A 72 -9.99 -3.90 18.30
C VAL A 72 -9.93 -5.19 17.50
N ARG A 73 -8.74 -5.63 17.05
CA ARG A 73 -8.60 -6.90 16.34
C ARG A 73 -9.09 -8.10 17.17
N GLY A 74 -8.80 -8.09 18.47
CA GLY A 74 -9.17 -9.19 19.35
C GLY A 74 -10.66 -9.27 19.64
N ARG A 75 -11.34 -8.12 19.74
CA ARG A 75 -12.76 -8.04 20.11
C ARG A 75 -13.69 -7.90 18.91
N TYR A 76 -13.24 -7.23 17.84
CA TYR A 76 -14.02 -6.84 16.66
C TYR A 76 -13.26 -7.18 15.38
N PRO A 77 -13.06 -8.46 15.03
CA PRO A 77 -12.17 -8.89 13.94
C PRO A 77 -12.59 -8.39 12.56
N ASP A 78 -13.88 -8.09 12.36
CA ASP A 78 -14.43 -7.64 11.08
C ASP A 78 -14.18 -6.16 10.79
N ILE A 79 -13.90 -5.37 11.83
CA ILE A 79 -13.62 -3.93 11.67
C ILE A 79 -12.31 -3.74 10.91
N LYS A 80 -12.36 -3.00 9.80
CA LYS A 80 -11.17 -2.59 9.05
C LYS A 80 -10.35 -1.61 9.87
N ARG A 81 -9.02 -1.72 9.79
CA ARG A 81 -8.10 -1.00 10.68
C ARG A 81 -7.09 -0.21 9.86
N VAL A 82 -7.06 1.08 10.07
CA VAL A 82 -6.13 2.02 9.42
C VAL A 82 -5.49 2.89 10.50
N LEU A 83 -4.18 3.02 10.44
CA LEU A 83 -3.45 4.02 11.23
C LEU A 83 -3.22 5.28 10.41
N ILE A 84 -3.13 6.40 11.09
CA ILE A 84 -2.74 7.68 10.50
C ILE A 84 -1.61 8.29 11.34
N THR A 85 -0.67 8.99 10.69
CA THR A 85 0.46 9.60 11.40
C THR A 85 1.03 10.80 10.64
N ALA A 86 1.59 11.77 11.37
CA ALA A 86 2.41 12.84 10.81
C ALA A 86 3.91 12.47 10.71
N TYR A 87 4.29 11.30 11.20
CA TYR A 87 5.69 10.87 11.32
C TYR A 87 6.10 9.86 10.24
N ASN A 88 7.40 9.55 10.20
CA ASN A 88 7.92 8.58 9.24
C ASN A 88 7.41 7.17 9.54
N VAL A 89 6.72 6.57 8.58
CA VAL A 89 6.17 5.21 8.69
C VAL A 89 7.28 4.16 8.87
N GLU A 90 8.49 4.43 8.40
CA GLU A 90 9.62 3.51 8.57
C GLU A 90 9.93 3.24 10.05
N ASP A 91 9.72 4.23 10.93
CA ASP A 91 9.95 4.09 12.37
C ASP A 91 8.95 3.13 13.05
N TYR A 92 7.87 2.79 12.35
CA TYR A 92 6.79 1.94 12.85
C TYR A 92 6.70 0.57 12.17
N LEU A 93 7.61 0.21 11.25
CA LEU A 93 7.53 -1.07 10.52
C LEU A 93 7.65 -2.29 11.44
N ASP A 94 8.40 -2.20 12.52
CA ASP A 94 8.47 -3.25 13.54
C ASP A 94 7.11 -3.47 14.23
N LEU A 95 6.48 -2.40 14.66
CA LEU A 95 5.13 -2.43 15.26
C LEU A 95 4.09 -2.90 14.24
N ALA A 96 4.18 -2.43 12.99
CA ALA A 96 3.28 -2.87 11.92
C ALA A 96 3.37 -4.38 11.69
N LEU A 97 4.58 -4.94 11.71
CA LEU A 97 4.82 -6.37 11.59
C LEU A 97 4.24 -7.14 12.79
N HIS A 98 4.53 -6.71 14.03
CA HIS A 98 4.08 -7.38 15.24
C HIS A 98 2.56 -7.33 15.43
N HIS A 99 1.91 -6.24 15.04
CA HIS A 99 0.47 -6.05 15.18
C HIS A 99 -0.34 -6.41 13.92
N ASP A 100 0.34 -6.85 12.85
CA ASP A 100 -0.28 -7.21 11.56
C ASP A 100 -1.09 -6.04 10.96
N ILE A 101 -0.54 -4.83 11.00
CA ILE A 101 -1.11 -3.61 10.44
C ILE A 101 -0.48 -3.34 9.07
N GLY A 102 -1.29 -3.41 8.00
CA GLY A 102 -0.83 -3.16 6.63
C GLY A 102 -1.12 -1.75 6.12
N ASN A 103 -1.99 -0.99 6.80
CA ASN A 103 -2.43 0.31 6.31
C ASN A 103 -2.09 1.42 7.30
N ILE A 104 -1.12 2.27 6.90
CA ILE A 104 -0.70 3.45 7.65
C ILE A 104 -0.69 4.63 6.68
N PHE A 105 -1.65 5.52 6.85
CA PHE A 105 -1.76 6.77 6.10
C PHE A 105 -0.84 7.84 6.70
N VAL A 106 -0.35 8.77 5.87
CA VAL A 106 0.49 9.89 6.33
C VAL A 106 -0.26 11.21 6.20
N LYS A 107 -0.33 11.98 7.28
CA LYS A 107 -0.84 13.35 7.32
C LYS A 107 0.14 14.26 6.56
N THR A 108 -0.06 14.48 5.27
CA THR A 108 0.78 15.36 4.44
C THR A 108 0.35 16.83 4.55
N THR A 109 1.21 17.76 4.12
CA THR A 109 0.84 19.17 4.00
C THR A 109 1.09 19.65 2.56
N PRO A 110 0.03 19.95 1.78
CA PRO A 110 -1.40 19.85 2.14
C PRO A 110 -1.85 18.39 2.37
N PHE A 111 -2.94 18.23 3.11
CA PHE A 111 -3.52 16.92 3.39
C PHE A 111 -4.07 16.27 2.11
N ASN A 112 -3.79 15.00 1.90
CA ASN A 112 -4.20 14.29 0.68
C ASN A 112 -5.55 13.58 0.87
N PHE A 113 -6.63 14.34 0.83
CA PHE A 113 -7.99 13.81 0.97
C PHE A 113 -8.36 12.80 -0.11
N ALA A 114 -7.96 13.04 -1.34
CA ALA A 114 -8.22 12.11 -2.46
C ALA A 114 -7.58 10.74 -2.23
N GLU A 115 -6.37 10.70 -1.69
CA GLU A 115 -5.71 9.44 -1.32
C GLU A 115 -6.41 8.76 -0.14
N LEU A 116 -6.82 9.52 0.88
CA LEU A 116 -7.56 8.99 2.03
C LEU A 116 -8.88 8.35 1.57
N SER A 117 -9.65 9.05 0.74
CA SER A 117 -10.91 8.54 0.16
C SER A 117 -10.70 7.20 -0.53
N ILE A 118 -9.75 7.10 -1.46
CA ILE A 118 -9.46 5.86 -2.20
C ILE A 118 -9.09 4.71 -1.26
N VAL A 119 -8.25 4.98 -0.27
CA VAL A 119 -7.80 3.95 0.69
C VAL A 119 -8.98 3.42 1.51
N LEU A 120 -9.80 4.32 2.06
CA LEU A 120 -10.95 3.92 2.87
C LEU A 120 -12.02 3.21 2.03
N GLN A 121 -12.34 3.73 0.85
CA GLN A 121 -13.30 3.13 -0.06
C GLN A 121 -12.88 1.70 -0.46
N ASN A 122 -11.61 1.51 -0.84
CA ASN A 122 -11.09 0.20 -1.21
C ASN A 122 -11.24 -0.83 -0.07
N LEU A 123 -10.96 -0.42 1.16
CA LEU A 123 -11.08 -1.29 2.33
C LEU A 123 -12.54 -1.60 2.68
N LEU A 124 -13.41 -0.60 2.64
CA LEU A 124 -14.82 -0.72 2.99
C LEU A 124 -15.60 -1.55 1.96
N GLU A 125 -15.33 -1.34 0.67
CA GLU A 125 -15.97 -2.10 -0.41
C GLU A 125 -15.36 -3.49 -0.63
N GLY A 126 -14.17 -3.75 -0.09
CA GLY A 126 -13.43 -4.98 -0.35
C GLY A 126 -12.94 -5.12 -1.79
N SER A 127 -12.98 -4.03 -2.55
CA SER A 127 -12.57 -3.97 -3.96
C SER A 127 -11.22 -3.26 -4.07
N ILE A 128 -10.14 -3.99 -3.78
CA ILE A 128 -8.79 -3.43 -3.66
C ILE A 128 -8.00 -3.47 -4.97
N PHE A 129 -8.42 -4.23 -5.98
CA PHE A 129 -7.68 -4.43 -7.22
C PHE A 129 -8.10 -3.45 -8.32
N GLY A 130 -7.16 -3.14 -9.19
CA GLY A 130 -7.37 -2.34 -10.40
C GLY A 130 -6.75 -0.95 -10.32
N LEU A 131 -5.90 -0.65 -11.31
CA LEU A 131 -5.24 0.64 -11.43
C LEU A 131 -6.23 1.79 -11.68
N GLU A 132 -7.37 1.48 -12.29
CA GLU A 132 -8.44 2.41 -12.61
C GLU A 132 -8.96 3.19 -11.39
N ARG A 133 -8.92 2.57 -10.21
CA ARG A 133 -9.39 3.18 -8.96
C ARG A 133 -8.62 4.43 -8.52
N TYR A 134 -7.42 4.59 -9.03
CA TYR A 134 -6.52 5.69 -8.67
C TYR A 134 -6.59 6.86 -9.65
N PHE A 135 -7.45 6.77 -10.66
CA PHE A 135 -7.61 7.76 -11.72
C PHE A 135 -9.08 8.10 -11.96
N SER A 136 -9.32 9.20 -12.67
CA SER A 136 -10.67 9.54 -13.14
C SER A 136 -11.13 8.55 -14.23
N GLU A 137 -12.44 8.39 -14.40
CA GLU A 137 -13.03 7.52 -15.44
C GLU A 137 -12.58 7.87 -16.86
N SER A 138 -12.15 9.12 -17.09
CA SER A 138 -11.67 9.58 -18.40
C SER A 138 -10.20 9.19 -18.68
N THR A 139 -9.46 8.71 -17.69
CA THR A 139 -8.06 8.35 -17.83
C THR A 139 -7.91 6.97 -18.47
N ALA A 140 -7.20 6.91 -19.59
CA ALA A 140 -6.97 5.64 -20.28
C ALA A 140 -5.97 4.77 -19.50
N VAL A 141 -6.32 3.50 -19.26
CA VAL A 141 -5.44 2.49 -18.68
C VAL A 141 -5.00 1.54 -19.79
N HIS A 142 -3.70 1.49 -20.02
CA HIS A 142 -3.10 0.61 -21.02
C HIS A 142 -2.62 -0.68 -20.37
N LYS A 143 -3.11 -1.83 -20.85
CA LYS A 143 -2.78 -3.16 -20.31
C LYS A 143 -1.94 -3.96 -21.29
N THR A 144 -0.97 -4.69 -20.75
CA THR A 144 -0.06 -5.58 -21.52
C THR A 144 0.20 -6.85 -20.72
N ASN A 145 0.20 -8.00 -21.38
CA ASN A 145 0.51 -9.29 -20.77
C ASN A 145 1.94 -9.72 -21.10
N ILE A 146 2.66 -10.16 -20.09
CA ILE A 146 4.04 -10.65 -20.19
C ILE A 146 4.04 -12.17 -20.15
N PHE A 147 4.49 -12.80 -21.24
CA PHE A 147 4.50 -14.26 -21.40
C PHE A 147 5.93 -14.84 -21.45
N ARG A 148 6.93 -14.04 -21.87
CA ARG A 148 8.27 -14.52 -22.19
C ARG A 148 9.35 -13.58 -21.70
N SER A 149 10.51 -14.17 -21.38
CA SER A 149 11.69 -13.47 -20.88
C SER A 149 12.25 -12.42 -21.85
N THR A 150 12.22 -12.71 -23.16
CA THR A 150 12.72 -11.78 -24.20
C THR A 150 11.99 -10.43 -24.23
N CYS A 151 10.89 -10.33 -23.51
CA CYS A 151 10.07 -9.12 -23.46
C CYS A 151 10.23 -8.32 -22.17
N LEU A 152 11.00 -8.78 -21.17
CA LEU A 152 10.99 -8.20 -19.84
C LEU A 152 11.53 -6.76 -19.84
N GLU A 153 12.78 -6.56 -20.27
CA GLU A 153 13.40 -5.25 -20.38
C GLU A 153 12.71 -4.38 -21.44
N LEU A 154 12.37 -4.95 -22.58
CA LEU A 154 11.70 -4.25 -23.66
C LEU A 154 10.31 -3.73 -23.22
N ASN A 155 9.56 -4.52 -22.45
CA ASN A 155 8.27 -4.08 -21.93
C ASN A 155 8.45 -3.04 -20.81
N ALA A 156 9.44 -3.20 -19.94
CA ALA A 156 9.77 -2.17 -18.96
C ALA A 156 10.09 -0.83 -19.64
N GLN A 157 10.92 -0.84 -20.68
CA GLN A 157 11.25 0.35 -21.47
C GLN A 157 10.02 0.95 -22.17
N ARG A 158 9.13 0.12 -22.73
CA ARG A 158 7.87 0.59 -23.34
C ARG A 158 6.94 1.22 -22.32
N ILE A 159 6.79 0.61 -21.15
CA ILE A 159 5.99 1.15 -20.05
C ILE A 159 6.51 2.53 -19.65
N VAL A 160 7.83 2.65 -19.56
CA VAL A 160 8.50 3.87 -19.14
C VAL A 160 8.54 4.92 -20.24
N SER A 161 8.50 4.54 -21.52
CA SER A 161 8.52 5.47 -22.67
C SER A 161 7.31 6.41 -22.75
N VAL A 162 6.24 6.11 -22.00
CA VAL A 162 5.09 7.01 -21.83
C VAL A 162 5.47 8.27 -21.05
N LEU A 163 6.59 8.23 -20.32
CA LEU A 163 7.08 9.37 -19.54
C LEU A 163 8.07 10.20 -20.36
N ASN A 164 7.82 11.51 -20.45
CA ASN A 164 8.68 12.45 -21.16
C ASN A 164 9.94 12.88 -20.37
N ASP A 165 10.17 12.32 -19.16
CA ASP A 165 11.31 12.65 -18.29
C ASP A 165 12.31 11.48 -18.26
N SER A 166 13.48 11.67 -18.85
CA SER A 166 14.49 10.61 -19.02
C SER A 166 15.12 10.12 -17.70
N GLU A 167 15.20 10.96 -16.68
CA GLU A 167 15.78 10.54 -15.38
C GLU A 167 14.77 9.77 -14.55
N ARG A 168 13.53 10.27 -14.48
CA ARG A 168 12.42 9.54 -13.82
C ARG A 168 12.16 8.22 -14.54
N ALA A 169 12.23 8.23 -15.87
CA ALA A 169 12.07 7.04 -16.70
C ALA A 169 13.05 5.92 -16.31
N LYS A 170 14.35 6.22 -16.19
CA LYS A 170 15.36 5.22 -15.80
C LYS A 170 15.14 4.64 -14.41
N ARG A 171 14.74 5.48 -13.44
CA ARG A 171 14.45 5.01 -12.08
C ARG A 171 13.21 4.12 -12.06
N LEU A 172 12.19 4.50 -12.81
CA LEU A 172 10.97 3.70 -12.94
C LEU A 172 11.24 2.37 -13.65
N GLU A 173 12.08 2.35 -14.68
CA GLU A 173 12.48 1.13 -15.38
C GLU A 173 13.06 0.11 -14.41
N LEU A 174 14.01 0.53 -13.55
CA LEU A 174 14.60 -0.33 -12.52
C LEU A 174 13.53 -0.91 -11.60
N VAL A 175 12.60 -0.07 -11.13
CA VAL A 175 11.51 -0.50 -10.24
C VAL A 175 10.58 -1.48 -10.96
N VAL A 176 10.18 -1.19 -12.18
CA VAL A 176 9.28 -2.05 -12.97
C VAL A 176 9.93 -3.42 -13.26
N VAL A 177 11.21 -3.44 -13.64
CA VAL A 177 11.95 -4.71 -13.84
C VAL A 177 11.97 -5.54 -12.56
N GLU A 178 12.22 -4.93 -11.41
CA GLU A 178 12.21 -5.65 -10.13
C GLU A 178 10.83 -6.19 -9.78
N LEU A 179 9.77 -5.40 -9.97
CA LEU A 179 8.40 -5.85 -9.72
C LEU A 179 7.99 -6.99 -10.65
N LEU A 180 8.33 -6.91 -11.95
CA LEU A 180 8.08 -7.97 -12.92
C LEU A 180 8.84 -9.24 -12.55
N THR A 181 10.11 -9.10 -12.19
CA THR A 181 10.95 -10.22 -11.75
C THR A 181 10.33 -10.92 -10.54
N ASN A 182 9.87 -10.16 -9.55
CA ASN A 182 9.23 -10.71 -8.37
C ASN A 182 7.90 -11.41 -8.68
N ALA A 183 7.05 -10.81 -9.52
CA ALA A 183 5.78 -11.37 -9.95
C ALA A 183 5.97 -12.71 -10.68
N ILE A 184 6.96 -12.79 -11.59
CA ILE A 184 7.26 -14.01 -12.34
C ILE A 184 7.90 -15.06 -11.44
N PHE A 185 9.00 -14.71 -10.78
CA PHE A 185 9.84 -15.66 -10.04
C PHE A 185 9.12 -16.24 -8.81
N TYR A 186 8.60 -15.35 -7.96
CA TYR A 186 7.92 -15.76 -6.73
C TYR A 186 6.43 -16.03 -6.95
N GLY A 187 5.75 -15.10 -7.61
CA GLY A 187 4.31 -15.17 -7.81
C GLY A 187 3.91 -16.36 -8.69
N VAL A 188 4.34 -16.36 -9.95
CA VAL A 188 3.92 -17.37 -10.95
C VAL A 188 4.70 -18.67 -10.85
N MET A 189 6.06 -18.59 -10.86
CA MET A 189 6.92 -19.78 -10.91
C MET A 189 7.09 -20.47 -9.55
N ASN A 190 6.72 -19.83 -8.45
CA ASN A 190 6.83 -20.35 -7.08
C ASN A 190 8.23 -20.85 -6.73
N LYS A 191 9.26 -20.10 -7.13
CA LYS A 191 10.65 -20.45 -6.81
C LYS A 191 11.06 -19.89 -5.46
N SER A 192 11.95 -20.60 -4.78
CA SER A 192 12.48 -20.16 -3.49
C SER A 192 13.54 -19.05 -3.67
N PRO A 193 13.71 -18.16 -2.67
CA PRO A 193 14.64 -17.04 -2.74
C PRO A 193 16.08 -17.43 -3.09
N GLU A 194 16.57 -18.56 -2.58
CA GLU A 194 17.95 -19.04 -2.79
C GLU A 194 18.25 -19.35 -4.27
N LYS A 195 17.22 -19.49 -5.10
CA LYS A 195 17.35 -19.75 -6.55
C LYS A 195 17.34 -18.48 -7.39
N LYS A 196 17.13 -17.30 -6.78
CA LYS A 196 17.04 -16.04 -7.52
C LYS A 196 18.39 -15.68 -8.18
N ASP A 197 19.49 -15.82 -7.46
CA ASP A 197 20.83 -15.46 -7.94
C ASP A 197 21.35 -16.38 -9.06
N THR A 198 20.79 -17.58 -9.16
CA THR A 198 21.16 -18.57 -10.21
C THR A 198 20.15 -18.63 -11.35
N TRP A 199 19.10 -17.81 -11.31
CA TRP A 199 18.09 -17.80 -12.34
C TRP A 199 18.61 -17.05 -13.58
N ASP A 200 18.54 -17.72 -14.72
CA ASP A 200 18.95 -17.19 -16.03
C ASP A 200 17.95 -16.20 -16.64
N HIS A 201 16.90 -15.82 -15.89
CA HIS A 201 15.80 -14.98 -16.35
C HIS A 201 15.03 -15.54 -17.55
N ASN A 202 15.25 -16.80 -17.93
CA ASN A 202 14.54 -17.43 -19.01
C ASN A 202 13.22 -18.04 -18.53
N PHE A 203 12.11 -17.66 -19.16
CA PHE A 203 10.78 -18.19 -18.86
C PHE A 203 9.85 -18.10 -20.08
N GLU A 204 8.90 -19.01 -20.09
CA GLU A 204 7.73 -18.98 -20.97
C GLU A 204 6.49 -19.35 -20.12
N LEU A 205 5.46 -18.51 -20.15
CA LEU A 205 4.24 -18.65 -19.37
C LEU A 205 3.05 -18.93 -20.30
N SER A 206 2.09 -19.72 -19.82
CA SER A 206 0.79 -19.84 -20.49
C SER A 206 -0.02 -18.55 -20.33
N GLU A 207 -1.03 -18.37 -21.17
CA GLU A 207 -1.92 -17.19 -21.11
C GLU A 207 -2.56 -17.00 -19.72
N GLU A 208 -2.98 -18.08 -19.08
CA GLU A 208 -3.58 -18.07 -17.74
C GLU A 208 -2.62 -17.62 -16.64
N LYS A 209 -1.31 -17.78 -16.87
CA LYS A 209 -0.23 -17.44 -15.95
C LYS A 209 0.53 -16.18 -16.34
N ALA A 210 0.07 -15.49 -17.39
CA ALA A 210 0.68 -14.24 -17.79
C ALA A 210 0.69 -13.23 -16.64
N VAL A 211 1.76 -12.46 -16.53
CA VAL A 211 1.82 -11.31 -15.66
C VAL A 211 1.24 -10.13 -16.41
N GLU A 212 0.16 -9.55 -15.87
CA GLU A 212 -0.47 -8.37 -16.44
C GLU A 212 0.22 -7.11 -15.92
N VAL A 213 0.52 -6.19 -16.82
CA VAL A 213 1.06 -4.87 -16.50
C VAL A 213 0.10 -3.82 -17.02
N SER A 214 -0.28 -2.93 -16.13
CA SER A 214 -1.14 -1.79 -16.48
C SER A 214 -0.39 -0.48 -16.23
N ILE A 215 -0.57 0.50 -17.10
CA ILE A 215 -0.04 1.86 -16.94
C ILE A 215 -1.14 2.87 -17.21
N ALA A 216 -1.17 3.92 -16.38
CA ALA A 216 -2.02 5.08 -16.56
C ALA A 216 -1.27 6.35 -16.17
N ALA A 217 -1.62 7.46 -16.81
CA ALA A 217 -1.10 8.78 -16.47
C ALA A 217 -2.17 9.85 -16.73
N ASP A 218 -2.20 10.86 -15.89
CA ASP A 218 -2.97 12.10 -16.04
C ASP A 218 -2.07 13.32 -15.86
N SER A 219 -2.65 14.50 -15.64
CA SER A 219 -1.90 15.75 -15.44
C SER A 219 -1.19 15.84 -14.08
N GLU A 220 -1.52 14.98 -13.12
CA GLU A 220 -1.05 15.06 -11.74
C GLU A 220 -0.07 13.94 -11.39
N LYS A 221 -0.30 12.75 -11.94
CA LYS A 221 0.42 11.53 -11.57
C LYS A 221 0.47 10.51 -12.70
N TYR A 222 1.38 9.57 -12.55
CA TYR A 222 1.38 8.33 -13.32
C TYR A 222 1.48 7.13 -12.37
N ALA A 223 0.98 6.00 -12.81
CA ALA A 223 1.04 4.77 -12.04
C ALA A 223 1.25 3.54 -12.93
N VAL A 224 1.89 2.54 -12.35
CA VAL A 224 2.07 1.22 -12.95
C VAL A 224 1.56 0.17 -11.97
N SER A 225 0.79 -0.79 -12.47
CA SER A 225 0.35 -1.98 -11.74
C SER A 225 0.97 -3.22 -12.37
N VAL A 226 1.45 -4.13 -11.54
CA VAL A 226 1.95 -5.44 -11.92
C VAL A 226 1.13 -6.50 -11.18
N VAL A 227 0.45 -7.36 -11.95
CA VAL A 227 -0.46 -8.38 -11.41
C VAL A 227 0.07 -9.77 -11.73
N ASP A 228 0.29 -10.58 -10.71
CA ASP A 228 0.49 -12.02 -10.85
C ASP A 228 -0.73 -12.81 -10.36
N ARG A 229 -0.99 -13.96 -11.00
CA ARG A 229 -2.11 -14.85 -10.65
C ARG A 229 -1.71 -15.99 -9.73
N GLY A 230 -0.60 -15.82 -8.98
CA GLY A 230 -0.14 -16.79 -7.99
C GLY A 230 -0.67 -16.52 -6.59
N GLY A 231 -0.81 -15.25 -6.20
CA GLY A 231 -1.32 -14.83 -4.89
C GLY A 231 -0.50 -15.41 -3.73
N ARG A 232 0.81 -15.51 -3.89
CA ARG A 232 1.70 -16.18 -2.93
C ARG A 232 2.33 -15.25 -1.92
N LEU A 233 2.37 -13.97 -2.23
CA LEU A 233 2.87 -12.95 -1.33
C LEU A 233 1.96 -12.88 -0.10
N LYS A 234 2.54 -12.66 1.06
CA LYS A 234 1.81 -12.45 2.32
C LYS A 234 2.17 -11.08 2.88
N LYS A 235 1.21 -10.45 3.53
CA LYS A 235 1.43 -9.15 4.20
C LYS A 235 2.63 -9.19 5.14
N ASN A 236 2.74 -10.23 5.96
CA ASN A 236 3.84 -10.37 6.90
C ASN A 236 5.21 -10.52 6.22
N ASP A 237 5.28 -11.16 5.06
CA ASP A 237 6.54 -11.25 4.30
C ASP A 237 6.98 -9.87 3.81
N VAL A 238 6.03 -9.06 3.30
CA VAL A 238 6.31 -7.68 2.90
C VAL A 238 6.81 -6.84 4.07
N LEU A 239 6.08 -6.85 5.19
CA LEU A 239 6.44 -6.10 6.40
C LEU A 239 7.81 -6.53 6.94
N TYR A 240 8.07 -7.85 6.99
CA TYR A 240 9.35 -8.40 7.41
C TYR A 240 10.51 -7.90 6.54
N TRP A 241 10.38 -7.97 5.21
CA TRP A 241 11.46 -7.54 4.31
C TRP A 241 11.66 -6.03 4.32
N LEU A 242 10.59 -5.24 4.44
CA LEU A 242 10.72 -3.78 4.59
C LEU A 242 11.41 -3.42 5.90
N HIS A 243 10.98 -4.00 7.02
CA HIS A 243 11.59 -3.79 8.33
C HIS A 243 13.07 -4.19 8.33
N ARG A 244 13.41 -5.35 7.80
CA ARG A 244 14.77 -5.88 7.78
C ARG A 244 15.79 -4.98 7.05
N GLN A 245 15.34 -4.19 6.07
CA GLN A 245 16.22 -3.26 5.35
C GLN A 245 16.54 -1.99 6.13
N ILE A 246 15.79 -1.68 7.20
CA ILE A 246 15.99 -0.49 8.03
C ILE A 246 16.42 -0.83 9.45
N ALA A 247 16.02 -1.99 9.98
CA ALA A 247 16.42 -2.46 11.31
C ALA A 247 17.95 -2.65 11.37
N GLN A 248 18.54 -2.22 12.46
CA GLN A 248 19.99 -2.27 12.65
C GLN A 248 20.37 -3.37 13.64
N ASP A 249 21.57 -3.91 13.47
CA ASP A 249 22.19 -4.80 14.43
C ASP A 249 22.83 -4.00 15.59
N GLU A 250 23.49 -4.71 16.52
CA GLU A 250 24.17 -4.12 17.67
C GLU A 250 25.31 -3.14 17.28
N ASN A 251 25.79 -3.20 16.03
CA ASN A 251 26.82 -2.35 15.47
C ASN A 251 26.26 -1.19 14.65
N GLY A 252 24.94 -1.03 14.57
CA GLY A 252 24.28 0.00 13.79
C GLY A 252 24.21 -0.29 12.28
N MET A 253 24.47 -1.54 11.84
CA MET A 253 24.38 -1.93 10.43
C MET A 253 22.98 -2.47 10.10
N PRO A 254 22.39 -2.10 8.94
CA PRO A 254 21.11 -2.66 8.52
C PRO A 254 21.16 -4.20 8.45
N LEU A 255 20.20 -4.86 9.09
CA LEU A 255 20.13 -6.34 9.13
C LEU A 255 20.07 -6.95 7.71
N GLY A 256 19.45 -6.25 6.78
CA GLY A 256 19.33 -6.67 5.37
C GLY A 256 20.51 -6.31 4.48
N LEU A 257 21.61 -5.77 5.02
CA LEU A 257 22.74 -5.27 4.21
C LEU A 257 23.35 -6.34 3.31
N PHE A 258 23.46 -7.57 3.82
CA PHE A 258 24.05 -8.71 3.11
C PHE A 258 23.01 -9.66 2.50
N ASP A 259 21.71 -9.34 2.60
CA ASP A 259 20.68 -10.17 2.00
C ASP A 259 20.76 -10.09 0.47
N SER A 260 20.73 -11.23 -0.20
CA SER A 260 20.63 -11.30 -1.66
C SER A 260 19.19 -11.06 -2.16
N HIS A 261 18.20 -11.10 -1.26
CA HIS A 261 16.76 -10.96 -1.58
C HIS A 261 16.08 -9.94 -0.68
N GLY A 262 14.84 -9.57 -1.02
CA GLY A 262 14.00 -8.65 -0.24
C GLY A 262 14.32 -7.17 -0.42
N ARG A 263 15.38 -6.80 -1.16
CA ARG A 263 15.74 -5.40 -1.44
C ARG A 263 14.83 -4.75 -2.46
N GLY A 264 14.23 -5.51 -3.35
CA GLY A 264 13.48 -4.96 -4.47
C GLY A 264 12.31 -4.09 -4.09
N LEU A 265 11.47 -4.54 -3.15
CA LEU A 265 10.36 -3.73 -2.63
C LEU A 265 10.85 -2.50 -1.85
N PHE A 266 11.95 -2.62 -1.13
CA PHE A 266 12.57 -1.50 -0.43
C PHE A 266 13.14 -0.47 -1.40
N ILE A 267 13.84 -0.91 -2.46
CA ILE A 267 14.34 -0.04 -3.53
C ILE A 267 13.16 0.64 -4.23
N ALA A 268 12.12 -0.13 -4.59
CA ALA A 268 10.91 0.43 -5.15
C ALA A 268 10.35 1.54 -4.26
N ARG A 269 10.15 1.27 -2.96
CA ARG A 269 9.66 2.25 -2.00
C ARG A 269 10.51 3.52 -1.91
N ARG A 270 11.84 3.43 -2.13
CA ARG A 270 12.72 4.62 -2.11
C ARG A 270 12.49 5.55 -3.30
N TYR A 271 12.20 5.00 -4.49
CA TYR A 271 12.13 5.78 -5.75
C TYR A 271 10.72 6.20 -6.15
N ILE A 272 9.69 5.70 -5.48
CA ILE A 272 8.28 5.99 -5.79
C ILE A 272 7.62 6.72 -4.64
N ASP A 273 6.52 7.44 -4.92
CA ASP A 273 5.78 8.19 -3.90
C ASP A 273 4.84 7.27 -3.12
N ARG A 274 4.15 6.35 -3.80
CA ARG A 274 3.22 5.39 -3.19
C ARG A 274 3.47 3.97 -3.69
N LEU A 275 3.54 3.05 -2.74
CA LEU A 275 3.57 1.60 -2.96
C LEU A 275 2.31 0.99 -2.34
N ILE A 276 1.47 0.41 -3.18
CA ILE A 276 0.26 -0.28 -2.77
C ILE A 276 0.41 -1.76 -3.13
N ILE A 277 0.16 -2.64 -2.20
CA ILE A 277 0.25 -4.10 -2.39
C ILE A 277 -1.10 -4.70 -2.04
N ASN A 278 -1.76 -5.27 -3.02
CA ASN A 278 -3.05 -5.92 -2.90
C ASN A 278 -2.87 -7.43 -3.04
N ILE A 279 -3.33 -8.18 -2.05
CA ILE A 279 -3.15 -9.62 -1.97
C ILE A 279 -4.52 -10.29 -1.87
N TYR A 280 -4.86 -11.12 -2.86
CA TYR A 280 -5.89 -12.13 -2.75
C TYR A 280 -5.23 -13.48 -2.58
N LYS A 281 -5.23 -13.97 -1.35
CA LYS A 281 -4.46 -15.15 -0.96
C LYS A 281 -4.74 -16.34 -1.86
N ASN A 282 -3.66 -16.94 -2.39
CA ASN A 282 -3.66 -18.07 -3.33
C ASN A 282 -4.35 -17.81 -4.67
N ARG A 283 -4.64 -16.54 -5.02
CA ARG A 283 -5.27 -16.20 -6.29
C ARG A 283 -4.52 -15.14 -7.07
N MET A 284 -4.20 -14.02 -6.43
CA MET A 284 -3.66 -12.88 -7.16
C MET A 284 -2.87 -11.96 -6.22
N THR A 285 -1.77 -11.41 -6.72
CA THR A 285 -1.07 -10.29 -6.11
C THR A 285 -1.03 -9.15 -7.11
N GLU A 286 -1.34 -7.95 -6.68
CA GLU A 286 -1.16 -6.72 -7.44
C GLU A 286 -0.23 -5.78 -6.68
N VAL A 287 0.81 -5.31 -7.34
CA VAL A 287 1.69 -4.27 -6.82
C VAL A 287 1.51 -3.02 -7.66
N ILE A 288 1.02 -1.95 -7.05
CA ILE A 288 0.79 -0.66 -7.70
C ILE A 288 1.83 0.32 -7.17
N ILE A 289 2.47 1.01 -8.10
CA ILE A 289 3.33 2.16 -7.81
C ILE A 289 2.70 3.42 -8.39
N VAL A 290 2.70 4.50 -7.60
CA VAL A 290 2.20 5.81 -8.03
C VAL A 290 3.28 6.85 -7.78
N ASN A 291 3.46 7.74 -8.76
CA ASN A 291 4.33 8.91 -8.65
C ASN A 291 3.57 10.17 -9.07
N TYR A 292 3.68 11.21 -8.25
CA TYR A 292 3.11 12.52 -8.54
C TYR A 292 4.05 13.35 -9.42
N LEU A 293 3.51 13.99 -10.44
CA LEU A 293 4.27 14.84 -11.37
C LEU A 293 4.71 16.15 -10.70
N ASN A 294 3.86 16.67 -9.84
CA ASN A 294 4.12 17.84 -9.03
C ASN A 294 4.44 17.37 -7.61
N ASN A 295 5.40 18.02 -6.95
CA ASN A 295 5.76 17.70 -5.56
C ASN A 295 4.63 18.06 -4.55
N ALA A 296 3.37 17.91 -4.95
CA ALA A 296 2.19 18.35 -4.21
C ALA A 296 1.99 17.61 -2.87
N HIS A 297 2.50 16.40 -2.77
CA HIS A 297 2.32 15.54 -1.58
C HIS A 297 3.66 15.02 -1.07
N ASN A 298 4.66 15.92 -1.05
CA ASN A 298 5.96 15.63 -0.44
C ASN A 298 5.79 15.38 1.05
N GLY A 299 6.46 14.35 1.55
CA GLY A 299 6.43 13.96 2.94
C GLY A 299 6.90 12.52 3.12
N PHE A 300 6.58 11.98 4.27
CA PHE A 300 6.82 10.56 4.53
C PHE A 300 5.92 9.68 3.64
N LYS A 301 6.39 8.48 3.34
CA LYS A 301 5.68 7.57 2.46
C LYS A 301 4.74 6.68 3.27
N PRO A 302 3.45 6.61 2.92
CA PRO A 302 2.50 5.72 3.58
C PRO A 302 2.82 4.25 3.33
N LEU A 303 2.12 3.37 4.02
CA LEU A 303 2.18 1.93 3.85
C LEU A 303 0.77 1.42 3.52
N TYR A 304 0.63 0.74 2.38
CA TYR A 304 -0.64 0.16 1.97
C TYR A 304 -0.44 -1.30 1.53
N ILE A 305 -0.78 -2.22 2.42
CA ILE A 305 -0.73 -3.67 2.17
C ILE A 305 -2.10 -4.23 2.54
N ASN A 306 -2.90 -4.52 1.53
CA ASN A 306 -4.25 -5.05 1.65
C ASN A 306 -4.24 -6.56 1.41
N GLU A 307 -4.86 -7.32 2.29
CA GLU A 307 -5.00 -8.78 2.16
C GLU A 307 -6.46 -9.19 2.38
N ILE A 308 -7.03 -9.94 1.42
CA ILE A 308 -8.39 -10.46 1.45
C ILE A 308 -8.43 -11.97 1.17
#